data_8c386df52cb2cd15d2e9bc4bb321d8bf
#
_entry.id   8c386df52cb2cd15d2e9bc4bb321d8bf
#
_cell.length_a   1.000
_cell.length_b   1.000
_cell.length_c   1.000
_cell.angle_alpha   90.00
_cell.angle_beta   90.00
_cell.angle_gamma   90.00
#
_symmetry.space_group_name_H-M   'P 1'
#
loop_
_entity.id
_entity.type
_entity.pdbx_description
1 polymer ?
#
loop_
_entity_poly.entity_id
_entity_poly.type
_entity_poly.pdbx_seq_one_letter_code
_entity_poly.pdbx_strand_id
1 'polypeptide(L)'
;MSKITNLLNQVYEPFMAIIAYRTTDSREQSFYLEQHKISKKDGSLGVGFPLRQKTITNLFDALSRTNKQLDGSLYGVVPENVLYCDTRVGNEKLVWYRKPEVRKLFFTKSLEIPDGEMKVPGLVYVASGKQLRVLAFKGNKPKSVLYLAPFMNTDVSHVCLGNSKVKAPDERTFTNVINYWETMFWQSEFSHILGENPCLGNLATITKDCILNGKPFPDNMLKQAKCKLQDLLR
;
A
#
# COMPACT_ATOMS: atom_id res chain seq x y z
N MET A 1 25.13 11.07 27.70
CA MET A 1 24.64 9.71 27.43
C MET A 1 23.10 9.69 27.62
N SER A 2 22.37 9.16 26.66
CA SER A 2 20.90 9.20 26.70
C SER A 2 20.34 8.24 27.77
N LYS A 3 19.14 8.52 28.32
CA LYS A 3 18.43 7.64 29.26
C LYS A 3 18.30 6.18 28.75
N ILE A 4 18.25 6.00 27.44
CA ILE A 4 18.16 4.68 26.77
C ILE A 4 19.46 3.89 26.95
N THR A 5 20.62 4.53 26.87
CA THR A 5 21.93 3.87 27.03
C THR A 5 22.11 3.34 28.45
N ASN A 6 21.61 4.05 29.47
CA ASN A 6 21.69 3.61 30.87
C ASN A 6 20.72 2.45 31.18
N LEU A 7 19.55 2.39 30.56
CA LEU A 7 18.61 1.27 30.69
C LEU A 7 19.14 0.00 30.01
N LEU A 8 19.79 0.12 28.86
CA LEU A 8 20.40 -0.99 28.15
C LEU A 8 21.55 -1.61 28.94
N ASN A 9 22.39 -0.81 29.60
CA ASN A 9 23.52 -1.30 30.39
C ASN A 9 23.15 -2.08 31.66
N GLN A 10 21.89 -1.97 32.13
CA GLN A 10 21.42 -2.72 33.30
C GLN A 10 20.84 -4.11 33.00
N VAL A 11 20.44 -4.37 31.75
CA VAL A 11 19.65 -5.57 31.38
C VAL A 11 20.26 -6.33 30.19
N TYR A 12 21.04 -5.68 29.34
CA TYR A 12 21.54 -6.26 28.11
C TYR A 12 23.06 -6.13 27.98
N GLU A 13 23.73 -7.25 27.69
CA GLU A 13 25.14 -7.27 27.32
C GLU A 13 25.24 -7.39 25.78
N PRO A 14 26.08 -6.58 25.13
CA PRO A 14 26.36 -6.75 23.72
C PRO A 14 27.15 -8.05 23.48
N PHE A 15 26.63 -8.94 22.64
CA PHE A 15 27.27 -10.23 22.34
C PHE A 15 27.69 -10.39 20.89
N MET A 16 27.11 -9.57 19.98
CA MET A 16 27.34 -9.65 18.55
C MET A 16 27.14 -8.28 17.89
N ALA A 17 27.99 -7.97 16.91
CA ALA A 17 27.79 -6.84 15.98
C ALA A 17 27.55 -7.37 14.56
N ILE A 18 26.72 -6.65 13.81
CA ILE A 18 26.53 -6.88 12.38
C ILE A 18 27.04 -5.66 11.63
N ILE A 19 27.95 -5.88 10.70
CA ILE A 19 28.52 -4.83 9.86
C ILE A 19 28.01 -5.04 8.44
N ALA A 20 27.43 -3.99 7.85
CA ALA A 20 26.99 -3.97 6.47
C ALA A 20 28.02 -3.25 5.60
N TYR A 21 28.46 -3.92 4.55
CA TYR A 21 29.30 -3.35 3.51
C TYR A 21 28.47 -3.10 2.27
N ARG A 22 28.73 -2.03 1.56
CA ARG A 22 28.14 -1.74 0.25
C ARG A 22 29.22 -1.59 -0.79
N THR A 23 28.95 -1.97 -2.03
CA THR A 23 29.84 -1.65 -3.15
C THR A 23 29.83 -0.14 -3.41
N THR A 24 31.00 0.40 -3.72
CA THR A 24 31.16 1.80 -4.17
C THR A 24 30.92 1.95 -5.67
N ASP A 25 30.76 0.85 -6.41
CA ASP A 25 30.49 0.87 -7.84
C ASP A 25 29.01 1.19 -8.10
N SER A 26 28.78 2.20 -8.95
CA SER A 26 27.46 2.78 -9.19
C SER A 26 26.52 1.94 -10.07
N ARG A 27 26.97 0.82 -10.60
CA ARG A 27 26.20 0.01 -11.56
C ARG A 27 25.37 -1.09 -10.93
N GLU A 28 25.77 -1.62 -9.77
CA GLU A 28 24.98 -2.57 -8.98
C GLU A 28 25.22 -2.31 -7.49
N GLN A 29 24.18 -1.88 -6.77
CA GLN A 29 24.25 -1.80 -5.32
C GLN A 29 24.12 -3.20 -4.74
N SER A 30 25.22 -3.84 -4.41
CA SER A 30 25.23 -5.07 -3.64
C SER A 30 25.66 -4.80 -2.20
N PHE A 31 25.04 -5.53 -1.26
CA PHE A 31 25.35 -5.47 0.16
C PHE A 31 25.95 -6.79 0.60
N TYR A 32 26.99 -6.72 1.43
CA TYR A 32 27.55 -7.86 2.12
C TYR A 32 27.45 -7.63 3.62
N LEU A 33 27.00 -8.65 4.36
CA LEU A 33 26.78 -8.57 5.80
C LEU A 33 27.71 -9.54 6.53
N GLU A 34 28.44 -9.04 7.51
CA GLU A 34 29.24 -9.82 8.42
C GLU A 34 28.72 -9.77 9.85
N GLN A 35 28.87 -10.90 10.57
CA GLN A 35 28.61 -10.98 12.00
C GLN A 35 29.95 -11.10 12.74
N HIS A 36 30.12 -10.34 13.82
CA HIS A 36 31.28 -10.34 14.69
C HIS A 36 30.86 -10.67 16.11
N LYS A 37 31.53 -11.59 16.77
CA LYS A 37 31.38 -11.77 18.22
C LYS A 37 32.00 -10.58 18.95
N ILE A 38 31.31 -10.13 20.00
CA ILE A 38 31.87 -9.11 20.91
C ILE A 38 32.49 -9.80 22.10
N SER A 39 33.75 -9.47 22.37
CA SER A 39 34.50 -9.98 23.55
C SER A 39 33.86 -9.41 24.82
N LYS A 40 33.50 -10.30 25.76
CA LYS A 40 32.96 -9.88 27.05
C LYS A 40 34.02 -9.19 27.93
N LYS A 41 35.30 -9.40 27.65
CA LYS A 41 36.41 -8.90 28.48
C LYS A 41 36.69 -7.42 28.22
N ASP A 42 36.66 -6.99 26.97
CA ASP A 42 37.10 -5.66 26.55
C ASP A 42 36.20 -4.99 25.51
N GLY A 43 35.14 -5.65 25.09
CA GLY A 43 34.20 -5.12 24.08
C GLY A 43 34.76 -5.13 22.66
N SER A 44 35.92 -5.74 22.42
CA SER A 44 36.53 -5.80 21.08
C SER A 44 35.74 -6.69 20.14
N LEU A 45 35.80 -6.35 18.83
CA LEU A 45 35.19 -7.17 17.78
C LEU A 45 36.09 -8.35 17.44
N GLY A 46 35.54 -9.54 17.46
CA GLY A 46 36.22 -10.75 16.97
C GLY A 46 36.25 -10.81 15.44
N VAL A 47 36.76 -11.92 14.90
CA VAL A 47 36.81 -12.16 13.45
C VAL A 47 35.42 -12.11 12.84
N GLY A 48 35.30 -11.47 11.68
CA GLY A 48 34.06 -11.39 10.91
C GLY A 48 33.75 -12.68 10.17
N PHE A 49 32.50 -13.08 10.15
CA PHE A 49 32.00 -14.20 9.37
C PHE A 49 30.80 -13.76 8.56
N PRO A 50 30.56 -14.30 7.34
CA PRO A 50 29.35 -14.04 6.59
C PRO A 50 28.11 -14.27 7.44
N LEU A 51 27.13 -13.36 7.37
CA LEU A 51 25.89 -13.48 8.13
C LEU A 51 25.09 -14.69 7.62
N ARG A 52 24.88 -15.68 8.48
CA ARG A 52 24.18 -16.91 8.13
C ARG A 52 22.67 -16.71 8.13
N GLN A 53 21.96 -17.34 7.21
CA GLN A 53 20.50 -17.30 7.13
C GLN A 53 19.82 -17.62 8.47
N LYS A 54 20.33 -18.60 9.21
CA LYS A 54 19.84 -18.94 10.56
C LYS A 54 19.94 -17.75 11.55
N THR A 55 21.04 -16.97 11.46
CA THR A 55 21.21 -15.78 12.31
C THR A 55 20.20 -14.70 11.94
N ILE A 56 19.96 -14.49 10.64
CA ILE A 56 18.94 -13.57 10.15
C ILE A 56 17.55 -13.97 10.66
N THR A 57 17.18 -15.24 10.53
CA THR A 57 15.90 -15.76 11.02
C THR A 57 15.76 -15.56 12.53
N ASN A 58 16.79 -15.91 13.32
CA ASN A 58 16.74 -15.74 14.77
C ASN A 58 16.62 -14.27 15.20
N LEU A 59 17.29 -13.35 14.50
CA LEU A 59 17.18 -11.91 14.75
C LEU A 59 15.76 -11.40 14.41
N PHE A 60 15.24 -11.85 13.30
CA PHE A 60 13.87 -11.52 12.87
C PHE A 60 12.85 -12.01 13.89
N ASP A 61 12.97 -13.26 14.35
CA ASP A 61 12.10 -13.83 15.39
C ASP A 61 12.21 -13.09 16.71
N ALA A 62 13.43 -12.71 17.13
CA ALA A 62 13.66 -11.93 18.34
C ALA A 62 13.04 -10.54 18.26
N LEU A 63 13.21 -9.85 17.12
CA LEU A 63 12.60 -8.54 16.87
C LEU A 63 11.08 -8.62 16.79
N SER A 64 10.54 -9.66 16.16
CA SER A 64 9.09 -9.89 16.05
C SER A 64 8.45 -10.17 17.41
N ARG A 65 9.14 -10.86 18.31
CA ARG A 65 8.65 -11.12 19.68
C ARG A 65 8.67 -9.86 20.56
N THR A 66 9.61 -8.96 20.34
CA THR A 66 9.77 -7.74 21.15
C THR A 66 8.83 -6.62 20.73
N ASN A 67 8.43 -6.61 19.46
CA ASN A 67 7.55 -5.61 18.87
C ASN A 67 6.19 -6.24 18.53
N LYS A 68 5.23 -6.20 19.46
CA LYS A 68 3.81 -6.42 19.14
C LYS A 68 3.30 -5.47 18.04
N GLN A 69 4.07 -4.45 17.66
CA GLN A 69 3.81 -3.50 16.57
C GLN A 69 4.41 -3.92 15.22
N LEU A 70 5.27 -4.95 15.16
CA LEU A 70 5.77 -5.55 13.90
C LEU A 70 4.82 -6.61 13.34
N ASP A 71 3.66 -6.78 13.95
CA ASP A 71 2.59 -7.61 13.40
C ASP A 71 1.91 -6.88 12.22
N GLY A 72 2.72 -6.61 11.18
CA GLY A 72 2.25 -6.14 9.88
C GLY A 72 1.55 -7.24 9.08
N SER A 73 1.60 -8.48 9.54
CA SER A 73 1.00 -9.62 8.85
C SER A 73 -0.53 -9.51 8.84
N LEU A 74 -1.08 -9.55 7.65
CA LEU A 74 -2.51 -9.75 7.46
C LEU A 74 -2.85 -11.19 7.87
N TYR A 75 -3.96 -11.37 8.57
CA TYR A 75 -4.44 -12.69 8.99
C TYR A 75 -5.93 -12.85 8.72
N GLY A 76 -6.43 -14.07 8.97
CA GLY A 76 -7.83 -14.43 8.75
C GLY A 76 -8.09 -15.00 7.36
N VAL A 77 -9.36 -15.08 7.02
CA VAL A 77 -9.78 -15.64 5.72
C VAL A 77 -9.43 -14.68 4.61
N VAL A 78 -8.75 -15.17 3.57
CA VAL A 78 -8.45 -14.39 2.36
C VAL A 78 -9.71 -14.29 1.52
N PRO A 79 -10.26 -13.08 1.28
CA PRO A 79 -11.43 -12.91 0.44
C PRO A 79 -11.16 -13.32 -1.02
N GLU A 80 -12.18 -13.85 -1.70
CA GLU A 80 -12.07 -14.29 -3.11
C GLU A 80 -11.65 -13.19 -4.09
N ASN A 81 -11.88 -11.94 -3.74
CA ASN A 81 -11.52 -10.78 -4.55
C ASN A 81 -10.10 -10.28 -4.32
N VAL A 82 -9.32 -10.92 -3.46
CA VAL A 82 -7.88 -10.65 -3.31
C VAL A 82 -7.13 -11.30 -4.45
N LEU A 83 -6.30 -10.52 -5.14
CA LEU A 83 -5.51 -10.96 -6.29
C LEU A 83 -4.05 -11.21 -5.93
N TYR A 84 -3.53 -10.47 -4.94
CA TYR A 84 -2.14 -10.58 -4.50
C TYR A 84 -2.00 -10.05 -3.08
N CYS A 85 -1.10 -10.65 -2.33
CA CYS A 85 -0.74 -10.20 -1.00
C CYS A 85 0.74 -10.47 -0.74
N ASP A 86 1.46 -9.43 -0.33
CA ASP A 86 2.79 -9.52 0.27
C ASP A 86 2.72 -8.96 1.68
N THR A 87 3.00 -9.79 2.68
CA THR A 87 2.93 -9.41 4.10
C THR A 87 4.31 -9.17 4.71
N ARG A 88 5.37 -9.26 3.91
CA ARG A 88 6.73 -9.03 4.40
C ARG A 88 6.89 -7.59 4.86
N VAL A 89 7.46 -7.42 6.06
CA VAL A 89 7.71 -6.09 6.63
C VAL A 89 8.54 -5.23 5.68
N GLY A 90 8.04 -4.03 5.42
CA GLY A 90 8.65 -3.07 4.48
C GLY A 90 8.27 -3.26 3.01
N ASN A 91 7.62 -4.37 2.67
CA ASN A 91 7.13 -4.66 1.31
C ASN A 91 5.62 -4.93 1.29
N GLU A 92 4.90 -4.55 2.36
CA GLU A 92 3.46 -4.83 2.48
C GLU A 92 2.72 -4.30 1.27
N LYS A 93 2.03 -5.20 0.60
CA LYS A 93 1.23 -4.91 -0.58
C LYS A 93 0.00 -5.80 -0.61
N LEU A 94 -1.16 -5.21 -0.78
CA LEU A 94 -2.42 -5.90 -0.94
C LEU A 94 -3.09 -5.42 -2.23
N VAL A 95 -3.47 -6.36 -3.10
CA VAL A 95 -4.17 -6.08 -4.35
C VAL A 95 -5.50 -6.81 -4.34
N TRP A 96 -6.60 -6.07 -4.49
CA TRP A 96 -7.94 -6.66 -4.56
C TRP A 96 -8.79 -5.93 -5.59
N TYR A 97 -9.95 -6.48 -5.92
CA TYR A 97 -10.89 -5.85 -6.85
C TYR A 97 -12.31 -5.81 -6.31
N ARG A 98 -13.10 -4.87 -6.84
CA ARG A 98 -14.56 -4.82 -6.69
C ARG A 98 -15.20 -4.83 -8.07
N LYS A 99 -16.29 -5.57 -8.21
CA LYS A 99 -17.13 -5.55 -9.41
C LYS A 99 -17.79 -4.17 -9.56
N PRO A 100 -18.33 -3.84 -10.75
CA PRO A 100 -19.14 -2.64 -10.90
C PRO A 100 -20.26 -2.60 -9.87
N GLU A 101 -20.36 -1.50 -9.12
CA GLU A 101 -21.32 -1.34 -8.03
C GLU A 101 -21.74 0.12 -7.88
N VAL A 102 -22.84 0.38 -7.16
CA VAL A 102 -23.28 1.73 -6.85
C VAL A 102 -22.50 2.23 -5.64
N ARG A 103 -21.91 3.43 -5.77
CA ARG A 103 -21.18 4.11 -4.71
C ARG A 103 -21.66 5.55 -4.58
N LYS A 104 -21.74 6.02 -3.34
CA LYS A 104 -21.96 7.43 -3.05
C LYS A 104 -20.65 8.18 -3.17
N LEU A 105 -20.67 9.32 -3.85
CA LEU A 105 -19.51 10.18 -4.12
C LEU A 105 -19.78 11.55 -3.50
N PHE A 106 -18.72 12.15 -2.97
CA PHE A 106 -18.73 13.46 -2.37
C PHE A 106 -17.79 14.39 -3.14
N PHE A 107 -18.23 15.61 -3.42
CA PHE A 107 -17.50 16.57 -4.23
C PHE A 107 -17.32 17.91 -3.52
N THR A 108 -16.19 18.55 -3.75
CA THR A 108 -16.02 19.96 -3.35
C THR A 108 -16.96 20.83 -4.16
N LYS A 109 -17.50 21.89 -3.53
CA LYS A 109 -18.44 22.84 -4.16
C LYS A 109 -17.91 23.45 -5.45
N SER A 110 -16.58 23.61 -5.55
CA SER A 110 -15.90 24.19 -6.73
C SER A 110 -16.06 23.39 -8.02
N LEU A 111 -16.41 22.10 -7.93
CA LEU A 111 -16.62 21.26 -9.10
C LEU A 111 -18.03 21.37 -9.69
N GLU A 112 -18.96 21.97 -8.97
CA GLU A 112 -20.39 22.09 -9.37
C GLU A 112 -21.03 20.74 -9.75
N ILE A 113 -20.54 19.65 -9.12
CA ILE A 113 -21.10 18.31 -9.22
C ILE A 113 -21.84 18.05 -7.90
N PRO A 114 -23.12 17.63 -7.92
CA PRO A 114 -23.82 17.28 -6.70
C PRO A 114 -23.27 15.99 -6.09
N ASP A 115 -23.25 15.91 -4.78
CA ASP A 115 -23.06 14.64 -4.09
C ASP A 115 -24.18 13.67 -4.49
N GLY A 116 -23.83 12.41 -4.74
CA GLY A 116 -24.85 11.46 -5.18
C GLY A 116 -24.30 10.06 -5.43
N GLU A 117 -25.20 9.19 -5.81
CA GLU A 117 -24.88 7.81 -6.13
C GLU A 117 -24.59 7.64 -7.62
N MET A 118 -23.55 6.88 -7.93
CA MET A 118 -23.20 6.51 -9.30
C MET A 118 -22.81 5.04 -9.35
N LYS A 119 -23.25 4.33 -10.37
CA LYS A 119 -22.73 3.00 -10.66
C LYS A 119 -21.35 3.14 -11.28
N VAL A 120 -20.34 2.81 -10.50
CA VAL A 120 -18.92 2.91 -10.88
C VAL A 120 -18.48 1.66 -11.66
N PRO A 121 -17.44 1.74 -12.52
CA PRO A 121 -16.87 0.56 -13.19
C PRO A 121 -16.24 -0.40 -12.18
N GLY A 122 -15.82 -1.58 -12.64
CA GLY A 122 -15.01 -2.46 -11.82
C GLY A 122 -13.68 -1.81 -11.45
N LEU A 123 -13.24 -1.97 -10.20
CA LEU A 123 -12.05 -1.31 -9.66
C LEU A 123 -11.05 -2.33 -9.10
N VAL A 124 -9.77 -2.10 -9.40
CA VAL A 124 -8.63 -2.77 -8.77
C VAL A 124 -7.97 -1.78 -7.83
N TYR A 125 -7.83 -2.16 -6.59
CA TYR A 125 -7.17 -1.41 -5.54
C TYR A 125 -5.80 -2.02 -5.24
N VAL A 126 -4.81 -1.18 -5.01
CA VAL A 126 -3.47 -1.56 -4.59
C VAL A 126 -3.11 -0.73 -3.37
N ALA A 127 -3.06 -1.36 -2.21
CA ALA A 127 -2.53 -0.74 -0.99
C ALA A 127 -1.08 -1.17 -0.80
N SER A 128 -0.18 -0.22 -0.65
CA SER A 128 1.24 -0.49 -0.37
C SER A 128 1.77 0.56 0.61
N GLY A 129 2.24 0.11 1.75
CA GLY A 129 2.64 0.99 2.84
C GLY A 129 1.50 1.95 3.24
N LYS A 130 1.71 3.25 3.04
CA LYS A 130 0.72 4.30 3.34
C LYS A 130 -0.01 4.84 2.11
N GLN A 131 0.12 4.18 0.98
CA GLN A 131 -0.43 4.65 -0.28
C GLN A 131 -1.51 3.71 -0.79
N LEU A 132 -2.53 4.30 -1.39
CA LEU A 132 -3.56 3.62 -2.15
C LEU A 132 -3.45 4.02 -3.63
N ARG A 133 -3.60 3.05 -4.51
CA ARG A 133 -3.75 3.23 -5.94
C ARG A 133 -5.03 2.56 -6.39
N VAL A 134 -5.76 3.19 -7.31
CA VAL A 134 -7.01 2.65 -7.83
C VAL A 134 -6.97 2.70 -9.35
N LEU A 135 -7.35 1.60 -9.98
CA LEU A 135 -7.46 1.46 -11.43
C LEU A 135 -8.82 0.87 -11.77
N ALA A 136 -9.29 1.12 -12.98
CA ALA A 136 -10.56 0.58 -13.44
C ALA A 136 -10.38 -0.64 -14.36
N PHE A 137 -11.40 -1.45 -14.47
CA PHE A 137 -11.50 -2.52 -15.45
C PHE A 137 -12.94 -2.66 -15.97
N LYS A 138 -13.10 -3.27 -17.14
CA LYS A 138 -14.39 -3.54 -17.79
C LYS A 138 -14.90 -4.94 -17.47
N GLY A 139 -16.19 -5.08 -17.24
CA GLY A 139 -16.85 -6.36 -16.92
C GLY A 139 -16.79 -6.71 -15.44
N ASN A 140 -16.99 -7.99 -15.09
CA ASN A 140 -17.16 -8.43 -13.71
C ASN A 140 -15.88 -8.92 -13.01
N LYS A 141 -14.81 -9.18 -13.77
CA LYS A 141 -13.49 -9.56 -13.24
C LYS A 141 -12.40 -8.84 -14.01
N PRO A 142 -11.32 -8.41 -13.33
CA PRO A 142 -10.21 -7.75 -14.00
C PRO A 142 -9.50 -8.73 -14.96
N LYS A 143 -9.14 -8.22 -16.13
CA LYS A 143 -8.32 -8.89 -17.14
C LYS A 143 -6.96 -8.18 -17.23
N SER A 144 -6.10 -8.61 -18.18
CA SER A 144 -4.77 -8.03 -18.36
C SER A 144 -4.80 -6.50 -18.56
N VAL A 145 -5.77 -5.99 -19.31
CA VAL A 145 -5.90 -4.55 -19.62
C VAL A 145 -6.62 -3.85 -18.49
N LEU A 146 -6.00 -2.77 -18.00
CA LEU A 146 -6.56 -1.88 -16.98
C LEU A 146 -6.75 -0.47 -17.56
N TYR A 147 -7.58 0.30 -16.89
CA TYR A 147 -7.93 1.67 -17.24
C TYR A 147 -7.65 2.59 -16.07
N LEU A 148 -7.45 3.88 -16.34
CA LEU A 148 -7.41 4.88 -15.27
C LEU A 148 -8.74 4.89 -14.55
N ALA A 149 -8.71 5.00 -13.22
CA ALA A 149 -9.94 5.11 -12.44
C ALA A 149 -10.60 6.46 -12.73
N PRO A 150 -11.88 6.49 -13.15
CA PRO A 150 -12.52 7.72 -13.62
C PRO A 150 -13.02 8.57 -12.44
N PHE A 151 -12.09 8.92 -11.56
CA PHE A 151 -12.36 9.76 -10.39
C PHE A 151 -11.37 10.91 -10.33
N MET A 152 -11.80 11.98 -9.72
CA MET A 152 -10.91 13.05 -9.29
C MET A 152 -10.06 12.54 -8.11
N ASN A 153 -8.98 13.22 -7.78
CA ASN A 153 -8.02 12.81 -6.75
C ASN A 153 -7.32 11.46 -7.02
N THR A 154 -7.43 10.91 -8.24
CA THR A 154 -6.73 9.68 -8.65
C THR A 154 -5.82 9.93 -9.83
N ASP A 155 -4.66 9.32 -9.83
CA ASP A 155 -3.80 9.16 -11.00
C ASP A 155 -3.33 7.71 -11.17
N VAL A 156 -2.42 7.50 -12.12
CA VAL A 156 -1.87 6.17 -12.39
C VAL A 156 -1.03 5.62 -11.24
N SER A 157 -0.55 6.46 -10.34
CA SER A 157 0.42 6.10 -9.29
C SER A 157 -0.20 6.05 -7.89
N HIS A 158 -1.12 6.94 -7.57
CA HIS A 158 -1.68 7.06 -6.22
C HIS A 158 -3.05 7.75 -6.21
N VAL A 159 -3.66 7.73 -5.04
CA VAL A 159 -4.87 8.48 -4.71
C VAL A 159 -4.51 9.56 -3.69
N CYS A 160 -4.97 10.79 -3.93
CA CYS A 160 -4.96 11.83 -2.90
C CYS A 160 -6.18 11.64 -1.99
N LEU A 161 -5.96 11.13 -0.79
CA LEU A 161 -7.03 10.89 0.19
C LEU A 161 -7.40 12.14 1.00
N GLY A 162 -6.75 13.28 0.71
CA GLY A 162 -7.02 14.54 1.40
C GLY A 162 -6.86 14.44 2.92
N ASN A 163 -7.81 15.05 3.64
CA ASN A 163 -7.86 15.03 5.10
C ASN A 163 -8.75 13.93 5.68
N SER A 164 -9.05 12.88 4.91
CA SER A 164 -9.88 11.77 5.37
C SER A 164 -9.29 11.16 6.65
N LYS A 165 -10.03 11.22 7.75
CA LYS A 165 -9.62 10.70 9.06
C LYS A 165 -10.41 9.43 9.38
N VAL A 166 -9.96 8.31 8.85
CA VAL A 166 -10.49 7.01 9.22
C VAL A 166 -9.50 6.34 10.18
N LYS A 167 -9.98 5.86 11.32
CA LYS A 167 -9.14 5.12 12.28
C LYS A 167 -8.64 3.84 11.62
N ALA A 168 -7.32 3.62 11.67
CA ALA A 168 -6.76 2.35 11.24
C ALA A 168 -7.34 1.19 12.08
N PRO A 169 -7.60 0.02 11.51
CA PRO A 169 -8.16 -1.09 12.25
C PRO A 169 -7.20 -1.58 13.33
N ASP A 170 -7.74 -1.86 14.51
CA ASP A 170 -6.98 -2.44 15.63
C ASP A 170 -6.55 -3.88 15.29
N GLU A 171 -7.41 -4.61 14.55
CA GLU A 171 -7.15 -5.96 14.04
C GLU A 171 -6.89 -5.92 12.54
N ARG A 172 -5.74 -6.42 12.10
CA ARG A 172 -5.30 -6.41 10.71
C ARG A 172 -5.77 -7.66 9.95
N THR A 173 -7.05 -7.96 10.00
CA THR A 173 -7.62 -8.97 9.10
C THR A 173 -7.69 -8.43 7.66
N PHE A 174 -7.68 -9.34 6.67
CA PHE A 174 -7.87 -8.96 5.26
C PHE A 174 -9.11 -8.07 5.08
N THR A 175 -10.22 -8.46 5.67
CA THR A 175 -11.49 -7.72 5.56
C THR A 175 -11.38 -6.31 6.18
N ASN A 176 -10.80 -6.20 7.37
CA ASN A 176 -10.68 -4.90 8.05
C ASN A 176 -9.75 -3.94 7.30
N VAL A 177 -8.64 -4.44 6.76
CA VAL A 177 -7.70 -3.61 5.98
C VAL A 177 -8.31 -3.19 4.64
N ILE A 178 -9.00 -4.08 3.94
CA ILE A 178 -9.74 -3.75 2.72
C ILE A 178 -10.79 -2.68 3.02
N ASN A 179 -11.63 -2.88 4.03
CA ASN A 179 -12.67 -1.93 4.43
C ASN A 179 -12.09 -0.57 4.82
N TYR A 180 -10.97 -0.56 5.54
CA TYR A 180 -10.27 0.68 5.89
C TYR A 180 -9.90 1.49 4.65
N TRP A 181 -9.21 0.88 3.68
CA TRP A 181 -8.78 1.57 2.46
C TRP A 181 -9.95 2.01 1.57
N GLU A 182 -10.98 1.17 1.44
CA GLU A 182 -12.18 1.53 0.69
C GLU A 182 -12.94 2.68 1.37
N THR A 183 -13.05 2.65 2.70
CA THR A 183 -13.67 3.74 3.47
C THR A 183 -12.91 5.05 3.31
N MET A 184 -11.58 5.01 3.41
CA MET A 184 -10.72 6.17 3.15
C MET A 184 -10.94 6.77 1.77
N PHE A 185 -11.06 5.93 0.75
CA PHE A 185 -11.27 6.36 -0.63
C PHE A 185 -12.66 6.95 -0.85
N TRP A 186 -13.70 6.23 -0.44
CA TRP A 186 -15.09 6.63 -0.73
C TRP A 186 -15.61 7.75 0.17
N GLN A 187 -15.02 7.97 1.33
CA GLN A 187 -15.34 9.11 2.19
C GLN A 187 -14.48 10.35 1.90
N SER A 188 -13.51 10.26 1.00
CA SER A 188 -12.76 11.43 0.56
C SER A 188 -13.62 12.33 -0.32
N GLU A 189 -13.51 13.63 -0.14
CA GLU A 189 -14.10 14.61 -1.04
C GLU A 189 -13.29 14.70 -2.32
N PHE A 190 -13.91 14.41 -3.46
CA PHE A 190 -13.28 14.58 -4.77
C PHE A 190 -13.20 16.07 -5.12
N SER A 191 -12.01 16.58 -5.43
CA SER A 191 -11.77 18.02 -5.57
C SER A 191 -11.13 18.46 -6.87
N HIS A 192 -10.21 17.67 -7.43
CA HIS A 192 -9.46 18.07 -8.62
C HIS A 192 -8.89 16.85 -9.35
N ILE A 193 -8.58 17.02 -10.63
CA ILE A 193 -7.90 15.99 -11.42
C ILE A 193 -6.42 16.00 -11.05
N LEU A 194 -5.88 14.84 -10.64
CA LEU A 194 -4.45 14.64 -10.48
C LEU A 194 -3.82 14.25 -11.82
N GLY A 195 -2.85 15.04 -12.26
CA GLY A 195 -2.14 14.76 -13.51
C GLY A 195 -3.03 14.87 -14.75
N GLU A 196 -3.14 13.79 -15.54
CA GLU A 196 -3.92 13.79 -16.77
C GLU A 196 -5.40 13.41 -16.55
N ASN A 197 -6.27 13.87 -17.47
CA ASN A 197 -7.67 13.47 -17.44
C ASN A 197 -7.80 11.93 -17.54
N PRO A 198 -8.47 11.26 -16.58
CA PRO A 198 -8.55 9.80 -16.54
C PRO A 198 -9.56 9.18 -17.51
N CYS A 199 -10.31 9.99 -18.27
CA CYS A 199 -11.28 9.49 -19.23
C CYS A 199 -11.14 10.17 -20.61
N LEU A 200 -11.82 9.63 -21.63
CA LEU A 200 -11.79 10.13 -23.00
C LEU A 200 -12.67 11.37 -23.25
N GLY A 201 -13.35 11.86 -22.22
CA GLY A 201 -14.22 13.05 -22.28
C GLY A 201 -13.99 13.97 -21.08
N ASN A 202 -14.88 14.92 -20.85
CA ASN A 202 -14.85 15.75 -19.67
C ASN A 202 -15.39 14.96 -18.47
N LEU A 203 -14.52 14.61 -17.52
CA LEU A 203 -14.85 13.79 -16.36
C LEU A 203 -15.98 14.42 -15.52
N ALA A 204 -15.92 15.74 -15.27
CA ALA A 204 -16.93 16.42 -14.45
C ALA A 204 -18.31 16.33 -15.08
N THR A 205 -18.40 16.60 -16.41
CA THR A 205 -19.66 16.52 -17.14
C THR A 205 -20.23 15.11 -17.14
N ILE A 206 -19.39 14.09 -17.43
CA ILE A 206 -19.82 12.68 -17.44
C ILE A 206 -20.31 12.26 -16.05
N THR A 207 -19.55 12.58 -15.00
CA THR A 207 -19.88 12.22 -13.62
C THR A 207 -21.20 12.88 -13.19
N LYS A 208 -21.38 14.18 -13.50
CA LYS A 208 -22.61 14.91 -13.22
C LYS A 208 -23.83 14.30 -13.94
N ASP A 209 -23.69 13.95 -15.23
CA ASP A 209 -24.77 13.29 -15.99
C ASP A 209 -25.11 11.91 -15.40
N CYS A 210 -24.10 11.11 -15.01
CA CYS A 210 -24.33 9.81 -14.40
C CYS A 210 -25.09 9.91 -13.08
N ILE A 211 -24.73 10.86 -12.20
CA ILE A 211 -25.40 11.06 -10.92
C ILE A 211 -26.83 11.55 -11.11
N LEU A 212 -27.03 12.60 -11.92
CA LEU A 212 -28.34 13.22 -12.08
C LEU A 212 -29.36 12.30 -12.77
N ASN A 213 -28.90 11.45 -13.68
CA ASN A 213 -29.75 10.58 -14.49
C ASN A 213 -29.70 9.11 -14.07
N GLY A 214 -29.01 8.75 -12.96
CA GLY A 214 -28.88 7.39 -12.47
C GLY A 214 -28.19 6.43 -13.46
N LYS A 215 -27.32 6.94 -14.34
CA LYS A 215 -26.63 6.16 -15.36
C LYS A 215 -25.33 5.58 -14.82
N PRO A 216 -24.92 4.37 -15.28
CA PRO A 216 -23.57 3.88 -14.99
C PRO A 216 -22.52 4.73 -15.69
N PHE A 217 -21.32 4.79 -15.12
CA PHE A 217 -20.17 5.37 -15.83
C PHE A 217 -19.93 4.61 -17.14
N PRO A 218 -19.86 5.27 -18.30
CA PRO A 218 -19.82 4.58 -19.59
C PRO A 218 -18.43 3.97 -19.86
N ASP A 219 -18.40 2.66 -20.09
CA ASP A 219 -17.17 1.89 -20.33
C ASP A 219 -16.33 2.38 -21.52
N ASN A 220 -16.99 2.96 -22.55
CA ASN A 220 -16.29 3.50 -23.72
C ASN A 220 -15.55 4.80 -23.42
N MET A 221 -15.81 5.47 -22.32
CA MET A 221 -15.11 6.65 -21.85
C MET A 221 -13.89 6.34 -20.98
N LEU A 222 -13.70 5.07 -20.59
CA LEU A 222 -12.52 4.67 -19.83
C LEU A 222 -11.25 4.79 -20.67
N LYS A 223 -10.25 5.53 -20.18
CA LYS A 223 -8.94 5.69 -20.79
C LYS A 223 -8.01 4.57 -20.35
N GLN A 224 -7.40 3.86 -21.29
CA GLN A 224 -6.50 2.76 -20.99
C GLN A 224 -5.27 3.22 -20.21
N ALA A 225 -4.96 2.51 -19.12
CA ALA A 225 -3.73 2.71 -18.34
C ALA A 225 -2.53 2.08 -19.08
N LYS A 226 -1.34 2.65 -18.86
CA LYS A 226 -0.08 2.11 -19.42
C LYS A 226 0.34 0.80 -18.72
N CYS A 227 -0.10 0.57 -17.48
CA CYS A 227 0.20 -0.64 -16.73
C CYS A 227 -0.86 -1.73 -16.97
N LYS A 228 -0.43 -2.97 -16.86
CA LYS A 228 -1.28 -4.17 -16.94
C LYS A 228 -1.53 -4.74 -15.55
N LEU A 229 -2.53 -5.61 -15.43
CA LEU A 229 -2.83 -6.29 -14.16
C LEU A 229 -1.59 -7.03 -13.61
N GLN A 230 -0.84 -7.72 -14.46
CA GLN A 230 0.35 -8.48 -14.05
C GLN A 230 1.43 -7.61 -13.41
N ASP A 231 1.51 -6.33 -13.77
CA ASP A 231 2.47 -5.38 -13.20
C ASP A 231 2.13 -5.02 -11.75
N LEU A 232 0.87 -5.22 -11.36
CA LEU A 232 0.40 -5.00 -9.99
C LEU A 232 0.66 -6.20 -9.07
N LEU A 233 0.89 -7.38 -9.62
CA LEU A 233 1.01 -8.65 -8.89
C LEU A 233 2.48 -9.06 -8.62
N ARG A 234 3.37 -8.09 -8.62
CA ARG A 234 4.81 -8.26 -8.38
C ARG A 234 5.26 -7.51 -7.15
#